data_d227d4ff87c12aa8242487a4e68c2a3a
#
_entry.id   d227d4ff87c12aa8242487a4e68c2a3a
#
_cell.length_a   1.000
_cell.length_b   1.000
_cell.length_c   1.000
_cell.angle_alpha   90.00
_cell.angle_beta   90.00
_cell.angle_gamma   90.00
#
_symmetry.space_group_name_H-M   'P 1'
#
loop_
_entity.id
_entity.type
_entity.pdbx_description
1 polymer ?
#
loop_
_entity_poly.entity_id
_entity_poly.type
_entity_poly.pdbx_seq_one_letter_code
_entity_poly.pdbx_strand_id
1 'polypeptide(L)'
;MSISIETFFLDPSAVGTLQARIQQMVAQGILAGRFRPGERLPSSRMMAQHLGVSRITVTLAYTELVADDYLTARGRSGYYVSDNAPEPPAFATQQTQTGTVDWTRAIGQRFTPGLSIEKPADWANYRYPFIYGQADRTLFDTANWRLCALRALGMRDFGALTADYYDGDDPELVDFISRQTLPRRGILANPDEILITMGAQNALWLSAQVLLNSRRRAAIEDPCYPALRNILTQSRCQLTVVPVDQDGLPPDALSDDIDVLFATPSHQCPTAATMPLDRRKALIARAEAQDFIIVEDDYEFEMSFLKPPSPSLKSLDPHGRVIYVGSFSKSLFPGLRLGYLVGPAPFIKEARALRATVLRHPPGHIQRTVSHYLSLGHYDALIRRMSRAYHDRRQVLQNALQEFGLTVAGQNTSGGSSIWVRTPDGTDTTALALSLRAHGVLIEPGAPFFAAETPPTEYLRLAYSSIPDGRIRDGVALIAAALARQG
;
A
#
# COMPACT_ATOMS: atom_id res chain seq x y z
N MET A 1 35.50 24.02 -32.39
CA MET A 1 36.44 22.87 -32.21
C MET A 1 35.65 21.56 -32.38
N SER A 2 36.33 20.41 -32.60
CA SER A 2 35.66 19.11 -32.69
C SER A 2 36.01 18.31 -31.40
N ILE A 3 35.00 17.69 -30.81
CA ILE A 3 35.18 16.84 -29.63
C ILE A 3 35.91 15.57 -30.07
N SER A 4 36.96 15.16 -29.32
CA SER A 4 37.70 13.93 -29.62
C SER A 4 36.81 12.71 -29.45
N ILE A 5 36.92 11.74 -30.35
CA ILE A 5 36.14 10.48 -30.28
C ILE A 5 36.49 9.66 -29.05
N GLU A 6 37.70 9.79 -28.54
CA GLU A 6 38.20 9.06 -27.36
C GLU A 6 37.53 9.47 -26.04
N THR A 7 36.78 10.60 -26.04
CA THR A 7 36.02 11.06 -24.88
C THR A 7 34.68 10.32 -24.70
N PHE A 8 34.29 9.50 -25.66
CA PHE A 8 33.01 8.78 -25.65
C PHE A 8 33.22 7.29 -25.31
N PHE A 9 32.64 6.86 -24.23
CA PHE A 9 32.60 5.45 -23.84
C PHE A 9 31.29 5.12 -23.13
N LEU A 10 30.75 3.93 -23.42
CA LEU A 10 29.53 3.46 -22.77
C LEU A 10 29.87 2.79 -21.44
N ASP A 11 29.25 3.26 -20.35
CA ASP A 11 29.36 2.62 -19.06
C ASP A 11 28.75 1.20 -19.13
N PRO A 12 29.53 0.13 -18.86
CA PRO A 12 29.01 -1.24 -18.88
C PRO A 12 27.88 -1.48 -17.87
N SER A 13 27.85 -0.73 -16.78
CA SER A 13 26.85 -0.85 -15.71
C SER A 13 25.55 -0.10 -15.98
N ALA A 14 25.52 0.79 -17.00
CA ALA A 14 24.34 1.60 -17.30
C ALA A 14 23.18 0.73 -17.82
N VAL A 15 22.00 0.89 -17.21
CA VAL A 15 20.76 0.18 -17.56
C VAL A 15 20.06 0.92 -18.69
N GLY A 16 19.53 0.20 -19.69
CA GLY A 16 18.74 0.76 -20.78
C GLY A 16 19.20 0.30 -22.17
N THR A 17 18.47 0.75 -23.20
CA THR A 17 18.82 0.48 -24.61
C THR A 17 20.13 1.17 -24.97
N LEU A 18 20.87 0.64 -25.96
CA LEU A 18 22.09 1.27 -26.47
C LEU A 18 21.84 2.72 -26.92
N GLN A 19 20.68 3.01 -27.52
CA GLN A 19 20.25 4.34 -27.89
C GLN A 19 20.16 5.27 -26.67
N ALA A 20 19.42 4.88 -25.63
CA ALA A 20 19.27 5.67 -24.41
C ALA A 20 20.62 5.90 -23.70
N ARG A 21 21.50 4.91 -23.68
CA ARG A 21 22.84 5.03 -23.10
C ARG A 21 23.73 6.02 -23.86
N ILE A 22 23.64 6.06 -25.19
CA ILE A 22 24.35 7.06 -26.01
C ILE A 22 23.78 8.46 -25.73
N GLN A 23 22.48 8.63 -25.66
CA GLN A 23 21.85 9.90 -25.30
C GLN A 23 22.33 10.39 -23.94
N GLN A 24 22.26 9.54 -22.94
CA GLN A 24 22.70 9.87 -21.58
C GLN A 24 24.18 10.25 -21.52
N MET A 25 25.05 9.53 -22.22
CA MET A 25 26.47 9.83 -22.30
C MET A 25 26.74 11.21 -22.88
N VAL A 26 26.08 11.57 -23.98
CA VAL A 26 26.24 12.89 -24.63
C VAL A 26 25.63 13.99 -23.75
N ALA A 27 24.41 13.80 -23.25
CA ALA A 27 23.74 14.78 -22.40
C ALA A 27 24.53 15.04 -21.10
N GLN A 28 25.06 14.01 -20.46
CA GLN A 28 25.92 14.16 -19.27
C GLN A 28 27.22 14.90 -19.60
N GLY A 29 27.81 14.68 -20.80
CA GLY A 29 28.98 15.43 -21.26
C GLY A 29 28.72 16.92 -21.40
N ILE A 30 27.55 17.28 -21.91
CA ILE A 30 27.09 18.67 -22.04
C ILE A 30 26.79 19.28 -20.67
N LEU A 31 25.96 18.60 -19.86
CA LEU A 31 25.56 19.06 -18.53
C LEU A 31 26.75 19.19 -17.57
N ALA A 32 27.79 18.37 -17.74
CA ALA A 32 29.02 18.46 -16.95
C ALA A 32 29.99 19.56 -17.49
N GLY A 33 29.60 20.30 -18.50
CA GLY A 33 30.44 21.35 -19.12
C GLY A 33 31.66 20.83 -19.89
N ARG A 34 31.75 19.49 -20.07
CA ARG A 34 32.86 18.87 -20.86
C ARG A 34 32.72 19.14 -22.35
N PHE A 35 31.49 19.22 -22.84
CA PHE A 35 31.16 19.56 -24.23
C PHE A 35 30.48 20.93 -24.22
N ARG A 36 31.08 21.90 -24.93
CA ARG A 36 30.65 23.30 -24.92
C ARG A 36 29.74 23.63 -26.11
N PRO A 37 28.84 24.60 -25.97
CA PRO A 37 28.03 25.10 -27.09
C PRO A 37 28.88 25.38 -28.31
N GLY A 38 28.37 24.98 -29.48
CA GLY A 38 29.07 25.15 -30.75
C GLY A 38 30.18 24.14 -31.06
N GLU A 39 30.57 23.27 -30.17
CA GLU A 39 31.53 22.20 -30.44
C GLU A 39 30.89 21.11 -31.31
N ARG A 40 31.68 20.59 -32.25
CA ARG A 40 31.22 19.58 -33.20
C ARG A 40 31.39 18.18 -32.62
N LEU A 41 30.30 17.39 -32.65
CA LEU A 41 30.34 15.95 -32.28
C LEU A 41 30.97 15.11 -33.41
N PRO A 42 31.53 13.93 -33.07
CA PRO A 42 31.87 12.93 -34.08
C PRO A 42 30.67 12.55 -34.95
N SER A 43 30.90 12.25 -36.21
CA SER A 43 29.82 11.80 -37.09
C SER A 43 29.18 10.51 -36.57
N SER A 44 27.90 10.26 -36.86
CA SER A 44 27.22 9.04 -36.48
C SER A 44 27.96 7.77 -36.95
N ARG A 45 28.69 7.84 -38.04
CA ARG A 45 29.51 6.73 -38.55
C ARG A 45 30.75 6.48 -37.67
N MET A 46 31.47 7.56 -37.33
CA MET A 46 32.66 7.44 -36.45
C MET A 46 32.28 6.99 -35.05
N MET A 47 31.20 7.58 -34.51
CA MET A 47 30.70 7.19 -33.17
C MET A 47 30.26 5.73 -33.14
N ALA A 48 29.55 5.25 -34.15
CA ALA A 48 29.11 3.85 -34.27
C ALA A 48 30.30 2.89 -34.32
N GLN A 49 31.32 3.23 -35.10
CA GLN A 49 32.56 2.44 -35.22
C GLN A 49 33.32 2.39 -33.89
N HIS A 50 33.44 3.51 -33.19
CA HIS A 50 34.16 3.64 -31.95
C HIS A 50 33.48 2.87 -30.81
N LEU A 51 32.15 2.99 -30.71
CA LEU A 51 31.34 2.33 -29.65
C LEU A 51 30.97 0.89 -29.98
N GLY A 52 31.27 0.37 -31.18
CA GLY A 52 30.92 -0.99 -31.59
C GLY A 52 29.39 -1.21 -31.75
N VAL A 53 28.64 -0.15 -32.16
CA VAL A 53 27.17 -0.19 -32.29
C VAL A 53 26.73 0.10 -33.72
N SER A 54 25.43 -0.12 -34.03
CA SER A 54 24.91 0.22 -35.37
C SER A 54 24.87 1.74 -35.59
N ARG A 55 25.11 2.17 -36.83
CA ARG A 55 25.00 3.59 -37.22
C ARG A 55 23.58 4.12 -36.99
N ILE A 56 22.57 3.27 -37.17
CA ILE A 56 21.15 3.64 -36.97
C ILE A 56 20.93 3.99 -35.51
N THR A 57 21.45 3.20 -34.56
CA THR A 57 21.35 3.46 -33.13
C THR A 57 21.90 4.84 -32.75
N VAL A 58 23.09 5.20 -33.27
CA VAL A 58 23.69 6.50 -33.00
C VAL A 58 22.87 7.63 -33.66
N THR A 59 22.39 7.42 -34.90
CA THR A 59 21.59 8.42 -35.59
C THR A 59 20.29 8.72 -34.85
N LEU A 60 19.59 7.69 -34.37
CA LEU A 60 18.38 7.85 -33.55
C LEU A 60 18.69 8.61 -32.26
N ALA A 61 19.76 8.24 -31.56
CA ALA A 61 20.17 8.92 -30.33
C ALA A 61 20.46 10.42 -30.59
N TYR A 62 21.15 10.75 -31.71
CA TYR A 62 21.43 12.12 -32.05
C TYR A 62 20.18 12.90 -32.49
N THR A 63 19.23 12.25 -33.16
CA THR A 63 17.97 12.88 -33.54
C THR A 63 17.13 13.27 -32.33
N GLU A 64 17.05 12.40 -31.30
CA GLU A 64 16.36 12.73 -30.08
C GLU A 64 17.09 13.84 -29.29
N LEU A 65 18.43 13.80 -29.22
CA LEU A 65 19.19 14.88 -28.59
C LEU A 65 19.01 16.23 -29.32
N VAL A 66 18.73 16.23 -30.62
CA VAL A 66 18.34 17.44 -31.36
C VAL A 66 16.92 17.88 -30.99
N ALA A 67 15.99 16.94 -30.84
CA ALA A 67 14.62 17.24 -30.43
C ALA A 67 14.56 17.81 -29.00
N ASP A 68 15.49 17.40 -28.14
CA ASP A 68 15.60 17.84 -26.74
C ASP A 68 16.55 19.05 -26.55
N ASP A 69 16.92 19.74 -27.64
CA ASP A 69 17.79 20.92 -27.66
C ASP A 69 19.23 20.72 -27.11
N TYR A 70 19.69 19.50 -26.90
CA TYR A 70 21.08 19.23 -26.54
C TYR A 70 22.04 19.41 -27.76
N LEU A 71 21.55 19.08 -28.96
CA LEU A 71 22.32 19.17 -30.19
C LEU A 71 21.59 20.00 -31.25
N THR A 72 22.37 20.56 -32.15
CA THR A 72 21.89 21.21 -33.38
C THR A 72 22.44 20.49 -34.61
N ALA A 73 21.59 20.11 -35.56
CA ALA A 73 21.99 19.55 -36.83
C ALA A 73 22.24 20.65 -37.84
N ARG A 74 23.47 20.71 -38.40
CA ARG A 74 23.85 21.71 -39.43
C ARG A 74 24.03 21.04 -40.80
N GLY A 75 22.95 20.50 -41.36
CA GLY A 75 22.90 19.90 -42.69
C GLY A 75 24.04 18.91 -42.94
N ARG A 76 24.83 19.11 -44.00
CA ARG A 76 25.98 18.26 -44.35
C ARG A 76 27.19 18.41 -43.39
N SER A 77 27.19 19.43 -42.54
CA SER A 77 28.29 19.72 -41.60
C SER A 77 28.26 18.85 -40.33
N GLY A 78 27.16 18.17 -40.01
CA GLY A 78 27.04 17.23 -38.89
C GLY A 78 26.32 17.81 -37.70
N TYR A 79 26.57 17.23 -36.49
CA TYR A 79 25.93 17.58 -35.24
C TYR A 79 26.85 18.43 -34.37
N TYR A 80 26.28 19.42 -33.71
CA TYR A 80 26.98 20.36 -32.84
C TYR A 80 26.26 20.47 -31.52
N VAL A 81 26.95 20.74 -30.42
CA VAL A 81 26.32 21.10 -29.15
C VAL A 81 25.49 22.35 -29.37
N SER A 82 24.24 22.32 -28.96
CA SER A 82 23.29 23.42 -29.13
C SER A 82 23.74 24.65 -28.33
N ASP A 83 23.53 25.83 -28.88
CA ASP A 83 23.74 27.10 -28.18
C ASP A 83 22.66 27.30 -27.09
N ASN A 84 21.53 26.56 -27.16
CA ASN A 84 20.44 26.54 -26.19
C ASN A 84 20.47 25.29 -25.29
N ALA A 85 21.57 24.51 -25.35
CA ALA A 85 21.66 23.31 -24.50
C ALA A 85 21.49 23.67 -23.02
N PRO A 86 20.80 22.81 -22.22
CA PRO A 86 20.64 23.05 -20.82
C PRO A 86 21.98 23.28 -20.12
N GLU A 87 22.14 24.43 -19.48
CA GLU A 87 23.33 24.72 -18.68
C GLU A 87 23.22 24.05 -17.32
N PRO A 88 24.32 23.48 -16.79
CA PRO A 88 24.31 23.04 -15.42
C PRO A 88 24.08 24.24 -14.49
N PRO A 89 23.30 24.08 -13.41
CA PRO A 89 23.10 25.18 -12.48
C PRO A 89 24.46 25.65 -11.96
N ALA A 90 24.72 26.95 -12.10
CA ALA A 90 25.98 27.62 -11.72
C ALA A 90 26.19 27.71 -10.20
N PHE A 91 25.63 26.76 -9.44
CA PHE A 91 25.80 26.71 -7.99
C PHE A 91 27.07 25.90 -7.67
N ALA A 92 28.03 26.55 -7.02
CA ALA A 92 29.12 25.85 -6.39
C ALA A 92 28.53 24.85 -5.38
N THR A 93 28.70 23.56 -5.62
CA THR A 93 28.39 22.50 -4.61
C THR A 93 29.30 22.74 -3.41
N GLN A 94 28.77 23.36 -2.37
CA GLN A 94 29.45 23.38 -1.09
C GLN A 94 29.53 21.92 -0.61
N GLN A 95 30.74 21.46 -0.36
CA GLN A 95 30.94 20.20 0.37
C GLN A 95 30.23 20.35 1.72
N THR A 96 29.23 19.52 1.95
CA THR A 96 28.50 19.47 3.22
C THR A 96 29.52 19.16 4.31
N GLN A 97 29.91 20.17 5.08
CA GLN A 97 30.62 19.91 6.34
C GLN A 97 29.71 19.03 7.18
N THR A 98 30.26 18.00 7.82
CA THR A 98 29.55 17.14 8.77
C THR A 98 28.79 18.04 9.74
N GLY A 99 27.44 17.93 9.71
CA GLY A 99 26.55 18.89 10.35
C GLY A 99 26.85 19.03 11.83
N THR A 100 27.01 20.27 12.27
CA THR A 100 27.17 20.65 13.69
C THR A 100 25.84 20.68 14.44
N VAL A 101 24.71 20.39 13.77
CA VAL A 101 23.36 20.42 14.36
C VAL A 101 23.12 19.11 15.13
N ASP A 102 22.83 19.23 16.42
CA ASP A 102 22.31 18.11 17.22
C ASP A 102 20.83 17.85 16.87
N TRP A 103 20.62 16.96 15.89
CA TRP A 103 19.28 16.56 15.46
C TRP A 103 18.50 15.84 16.56
N THR A 104 19.14 15.21 17.54
CA THR A 104 18.47 14.57 18.66
C THR A 104 17.71 15.59 19.51
N ARG A 105 18.28 16.80 19.65
CA ARG A 105 17.67 17.93 20.33
C ARG A 105 16.71 18.71 19.43
N ALA A 106 17.03 18.85 18.14
CA ALA A 106 16.23 19.65 17.21
C ALA A 106 14.90 18.96 16.85
N ILE A 107 14.83 17.62 16.88
CA ILE A 107 13.61 16.85 16.61
C ILE A 107 12.65 17.00 17.81
N GLY A 108 11.60 17.81 17.62
CA GLY A 108 10.60 18.06 18.66
C GLY A 108 9.62 16.89 18.89
N GLN A 109 9.44 16.02 17.90
CA GLN A 109 8.53 14.88 18.00
C GLN A 109 9.07 13.68 17.19
N ARG A 110 9.05 12.48 17.78
CA ARG A 110 9.56 11.27 17.14
C ARG A 110 8.39 10.39 16.70
N PHE A 111 8.44 9.93 15.45
CA PHE A 111 7.42 9.08 14.82
C PHE A 111 7.94 7.67 14.49
N THR A 112 9.18 7.36 14.84
CA THR A 112 9.75 6.02 14.65
C THR A 112 8.95 5.04 15.51
N PRO A 113 8.28 4.04 14.92
CA PRO A 113 7.52 3.06 15.68
C PRO A 113 8.47 2.20 16.54
N GLY A 114 7.93 1.71 17.66
CA GLY A 114 8.58 0.67 18.46
C GLY A 114 8.56 -0.68 17.73
N LEU A 115 7.81 -1.66 18.27
CA LEU A 115 7.62 -2.94 17.61
C LEU A 115 6.86 -2.74 16.28
N SER A 116 7.42 -3.24 15.20
CA SER A 116 6.83 -3.19 13.85
C SER A 116 6.94 -4.55 13.15
N ILE A 117 6.02 -4.78 12.22
CA ILE A 117 6.07 -5.97 11.37
C ILE A 117 7.07 -5.69 10.24
N GLU A 118 8.23 -6.33 10.31
CA GLU A 118 9.26 -6.22 9.29
C GLU A 118 8.93 -7.10 8.08
N LYS A 119 8.88 -6.48 6.91
CA LYS A 119 8.80 -7.19 5.62
C LYS A 119 10.06 -6.92 4.83
N PRO A 120 10.91 -7.93 4.57
CA PRO A 120 12.08 -7.75 3.71
C PRO A 120 11.69 -7.22 2.33
N ALA A 121 12.45 -6.28 1.79
CA ALA A 121 12.18 -5.71 0.46
C ALA A 121 12.23 -6.78 -0.64
N ASP A 122 13.03 -7.81 -0.44
CA ASP A 122 13.23 -8.96 -1.32
C ASP A 122 12.31 -10.15 -0.99
N TRP A 123 11.21 -9.92 -0.27
CA TRP A 123 10.27 -10.97 0.17
C TRP A 123 9.85 -11.94 -0.94
N ALA A 124 9.78 -11.48 -2.17
CA ALA A 124 9.39 -12.30 -3.33
C ALA A 124 10.43 -13.39 -3.69
N ASN A 125 11.65 -13.30 -3.19
CA ASN A 125 12.72 -14.29 -3.37
C ASN A 125 12.62 -15.45 -2.37
N TYR A 126 11.84 -15.29 -1.31
CA TYR A 126 11.61 -16.34 -0.33
C TYR A 126 10.69 -17.42 -0.88
N ARG A 127 11.06 -18.68 -0.63
CA ARG A 127 10.29 -19.82 -1.15
C ARG A 127 8.91 -19.97 -0.50
N TYR A 128 8.78 -19.61 0.79
CA TYR A 128 7.59 -19.79 1.62
C TYR A 128 7.18 -18.47 2.32
N PRO A 129 6.66 -17.47 1.57
CA PRO A 129 6.33 -16.16 2.12
C PRO A 129 4.91 -16.14 2.72
N PHE A 130 4.74 -16.54 3.98
CA PHE A 130 3.47 -16.44 4.70
C PHE A 130 3.23 -15.03 5.25
N ILE A 131 3.43 -14.00 4.43
CA ILE A 131 3.30 -12.59 4.80
C ILE A 131 2.02 -11.97 4.26
N TYR A 132 1.40 -11.11 5.07
CA TYR A 132 0.09 -10.53 4.79
C TYR A 132 0.12 -9.42 3.73
N GLY A 133 -0.94 -9.41 2.91
CA GLY A 133 -1.30 -8.28 2.06
C GLY A 133 -0.39 -8.08 0.84
N GLN A 134 0.36 -9.10 0.41
CA GLN A 134 1.13 -9.04 -0.84
C GLN A 134 0.29 -9.58 -2.00
N ALA A 135 0.41 -8.94 -3.17
CA ALA A 135 -0.29 -9.36 -4.37
C ALA A 135 0.37 -10.60 -4.99
N ASP A 136 -0.46 -11.55 -5.41
CA ASP A 136 -0.02 -12.67 -6.23
C ASP A 136 0.02 -12.26 -7.71
N ARG A 137 1.21 -12.24 -8.28
CA ARG A 137 1.43 -11.88 -9.69
C ARG A 137 0.71 -12.82 -10.67
N THR A 138 0.43 -14.05 -10.27
CA THR A 138 -0.24 -15.04 -11.14
C THR A 138 -1.76 -14.82 -11.22
N LEU A 139 -2.33 -14.16 -10.21
CA LEU A 139 -3.76 -13.86 -10.15
C LEU A 139 -4.09 -12.48 -10.73
N PHE A 140 -3.15 -11.54 -10.68
CA PHE A 140 -3.38 -10.17 -11.11
C PHE A 140 -3.37 -10.04 -12.64
N ASP A 141 -4.37 -9.35 -13.18
CA ASP A 141 -4.52 -9.12 -14.62
C ASP A 141 -3.74 -7.87 -15.07
N THR A 142 -2.43 -8.05 -15.23
CA THR A 142 -1.52 -6.97 -15.65
C THR A 142 -1.88 -6.40 -17.03
N ALA A 143 -2.41 -7.21 -17.95
CA ALA A 143 -2.73 -6.77 -19.30
C ALA A 143 -3.89 -5.78 -19.29
N ASN A 144 -5.00 -6.10 -18.63
CA ASN A 144 -6.14 -5.22 -18.52
C ASN A 144 -5.85 -4.00 -17.62
N TRP A 145 -5.05 -4.17 -16.57
CA TRP A 145 -4.56 -3.03 -15.79
C TRP A 145 -3.80 -2.02 -16.65
N ARG A 146 -2.86 -2.50 -17.48
CA ARG A 146 -2.10 -1.65 -18.41
C ARG A 146 -3.01 -0.92 -19.39
N LEU A 147 -4.01 -1.61 -19.95
CA LEU A 147 -4.98 -0.98 -20.87
C LEU A 147 -5.77 0.13 -20.18
N CYS A 148 -6.25 -0.09 -18.95
CA CYS A 148 -6.94 0.93 -18.16
C CYS A 148 -6.03 2.13 -17.85
N ALA A 149 -4.77 1.89 -17.49
CA ALA A 149 -3.79 2.94 -17.23
C ALA A 149 -3.50 3.77 -18.48
N LEU A 150 -3.28 3.13 -19.64
CA LEU A 150 -3.09 3.84 -20.91
C LEU A 150 -4.33 4.65 -21.32
N ARG A 151 -5.53 4.14 -21.04
CA ARG A 151 -6.77 4.87 -21.28
C ARG A 151 -6.87 6.12 -20.39
N ALA A 152 -6.54 6.00 -19.10
CA ALA A 152 -6.53 7.12 -18.16
C ALA A 152 -5.50 8.22 -18.51
N LEU A 153 -4.44 7.88 -19.25
CA LEU A 153 -3.45 8.82 -19.76
C LEU A 153 -3.83 9.42 -21.13
N GLY A 154 -4.95 9.01 -21.71
CA GLY A 154 -5.41 9.47 -23.02
C GLY A 154 -6.01 10.87 -22.99
N MET A 155 -6.09 11.50 -24.17
CA MET A 155 -6.64 12.87 -24.34
C MET A 155 -8.08 13.04 -23.83
N ARG A 156 -8.88 11.97 -23.85
CA ARG A 156 -10.26 12.00 -23.32
C ARG A 156 -10.30 12.28 -21.83
N ASP A 157 -9.35 11.73 -21.09
CA ASP A 157 -9.26 11.83 -19.63
C ASP A 157 -8.24 12.88 -19.17
N PHE A 158 -7.76 13.74 -20.10
CA PHE A 158 -6.73 14.74 -19.84
C PHE A 158 -7.08 15.67 -18.66
N GLY A 159 -8.35 16.05 -18.51
CA GLY A 159 -8.83 16.83 -17.37
C GLY A 159 -8.63 16.10 -16.03
N ALA A 160 -8.94 14.81 -15.96
CA ALA A 160 -8.71 14.00 -14.76
C ALA A 160 -7.21 13.80 -14.45
N LEU A 161 -6.39 13.79 -15.52
CA LEU A 161 -4.93 13.67 -15.39
C LEU A 161 -4.27 14.94 -14.81
N THR A 162 -4.73 16.12 -15.26
CA THR A 162 -4.03 17.40 -15.04
C THR A 162 -4.69 18.32 -14.02
N ALA A 163 -5.96 18.12 -13.68
CA ALA A 163 -6.68 19.00 -12.78
C ALA A 163 -6.23 18.84 -11.32
N ASP A 164 -6.23 19.96 -10.59
CA ASP A 164 -5.96 20.04 -9.16
C ASP A 164 -7.30 20.19 -8.44
N TYR A 165 -7.86 19.07 -7.97
CA TYR A 165 -9.17 19.03 -7.32
C TYR A 165 -9.04 19.26 -5.80
N TYR A 166 -9.28 20.48 -5.34
CA TYR A 166 -9.37 20.74 -3.90
C TYR A 166 -10.68 20.23 -3.30
N ASP A 167 -11.77 20.42 -4.02
CA ASP A 167 -13.16 20.23 -3.52
C ASP A 167 -13.78 18.89 -3.95
N GLY A 168 -13.08 18.08 -4.73
CA GLY A 168 -13.61 16.85 -5.28
C GLY A 168 -12.59 15.72 -5.40
N ASP A 169 -13.10 14.63 -5.93
CA ASP A 169 -12.34 13.45 -6.32
C ASP A 169 -12.76 13.08 -7.75
N ASP A 170 -12.18 12.05 -8.34
CA ASP A 170 -12.59 11.59 -9.66
C ASP A 170 -14.09 11.20 -9.66
N PRO A 171 -14.94 11.91 -10.42
CA PRO A 171 -16.38 11.72 -10.34
C PRO A 171 -16.85 10.33 -10.82
N GLU A 172 -16.15 9.73 -11.79
CA GLU A 172 -16.50 8.38 -12.26
C GLU A 172 -16.17 7.33 -11.20
N LEU A 173 -15.06 7.50 -10.45
CA LEU A 173 -14.72 6.61 -9.35
C LEU A 173 -15.69 6.74 -8.20
N VAL A 174 -16.04 7.97 -7.80
CA VAL A 174 -17.01 8.22 -6.72
C VAL A 174 -18.39 7.67 -7.09
N ASP A 175 -18.87 7.90 -8.32
CA ASP A 175 -20.14 7.35 -8.81
C ASP A 175 -20.13 5.81 -8.78
N PHE A 176 -19.04 5.17 -9.22
CA PHE A 176 -18.94 3.71 -9.18
C PHE A 176 -18.96 3.18 -7.73
N ILE A 177 -18.23 3.83 -6.81
CA ILE A 177 -18.24 3.44 -5.40
C ILE A 177 -19.66 3.57 -4.82
N SER A 178 -20.33 4.71 -5.04
CA SER A 178 -21.68 4.96 -4.55
C SER A 178 -22.70 3.95 -5.08
N ARG A 179 -22.69 3.68 -6.39
CA ARG A 179 -23.72 2.88 -7.05
C ARG A 179 -23.45 1.39 -7.14
N GLN A 180 -22.19 0.97 -7.04
CA GLN A 180 -21.79 -0.42 -7.28
C GLN A 180 -21.08 -1.05 -6.08
N THR A 181 -20.10 -0.36 -5.49
CA THR A 181 -19.28 -0.94 -4.42
C THR A 181 -20.03 -0.96 -3.09
N LEU A 182 -20.58 0.19 -2.66
CA LEU A 182 -21.25 0.34 -1.37
C LEU A 182 -22.54 -0.48 -1.25
N PRO A 183 -23.40 -0.58 -2.29
CA PRO A 183 -24.60 -1.42 -2.21
C PRO A 183 -24.31 -2.90 -1.96
N ARG A 184 -23.14 -3.42 -2.38
CA ARG A 184 -22.71 -4.79 -2.06
C ARG A 184 -22.48 -5.01 -0.55
N ARG A 185 -22.31 -3.92 0.20
CA ARG A 185 -22.20 -3.92 1.67
C ARG A 185 -23.48 -3.46 2.37
N GLY A 186 -24.57 -3.24 1.62
CA GLY A 186 -25.83 -2.70 2.13
C GLY A 186 -25.76 -1.22 2.50
N ILE A 187 -24.75 -0.50 2.01
CA ILE A 187 -24.54 0.93 2.29
C ILE A 187 -25.09 1.75 1.13
N LEU A 188 -25.88 2.78 1.44
CA LEU A 188 -26.29 3.81 0.51
C LEU A 188 -25.63 5.13 0.93
N ALA A 189 -24.95 5.78 0.01
CA ALA A 189 -24.29 7.06 0.27
C ALA A 189 -24.30 7.94 -0.97
N ASN A 190 -24.49 9.24 -0.75
CA ASN A 190 -24.37 10.25 -1.79
C ASN A 190 -22.90 10.58 -2.09
N PRO A 191 -22.58 11.17 -3.26
CA PRO A 191 -21.21 11.52 -3.60
C PRO A 191 -20.50 12.46 -2.60
N ASP A 192 -21.22 13.34 -1.92
CA ASP A 192 -20.71 14.25 -0.90
C ASP A 192 -20.42 13.57 0.45
N GLU A 193 -20.91 12.36 0.65
CA GLU A 193 -20.64 11.49 1.79
C GLU A 193 -19.44 10.55 1.56
N ILE A 194 -18.75 10.68 0.40
CA ILE A 194 -17.62 9.83 0.02
C ILE A 194 -16.37 10.69 -0.16
N LEU A 195 -15.24 10.22 0.38
CA LEU A 195 -13.92 10.84 0.24
C LEU A 195 -12.90 9.80 -0.20
N ILE A 196 -12.25 10.01 -1.35
CA ILE A 196 -11.15 9.15 -1.80
C ILE A 196 -9.90 9.45 -0.97
N THR A 197 -9.18 8.41 -0.53
CA THR A 197 -8.02 8.50 0.35
C THR A 197 -6.81 7.74 -0.20
N MET A 198 -5.63 8.01 0.35
CA MET A 198 -4.39 7.25 0.05
C MET A 198 -4.37 5.90 0.78
N GLY A 199 -5.44 5.10 0.60
CA GLY A 199 -5.67 3.80 1.25
C GLY A 199 -6.25 3.92 2.66
N ALA A 200 -6.62 2.78 3.26
CA ALA A 200 -7.28 2.71 4.58
C ALA A 200 -6.48 3.40 5.68
N GLN A 201 -5.15 3.26 5.71
CA GLN A 201 -4.32 3.91 6.74
C GLN A 201 -4.45 5.43 6.75
N ASN A 202 -4.53 6.06 5.56
CA ASN A 202 -4.78 7.51 5.45
C ASN A 202 -6.22 7.85 5.87
N ALA A 203 -7.19 7.00 5.54
CA ALA A 203 -8.57 7.14 5.98
C ALA A 203 -8.68 7.10 7.52
N LEU A 204 -8.05 6.14 8.16
CA LEU A 204 -7.99 6.01 9.62
C LEU A 204 -7.30 7.21 10.27
N TRP A 205 -6.20 7.70 9.67
CA TRP A 205 -5.51 8.90 10.14
C TRP A 205 -6.40 10.14 10.04
N LEU A 206 -7.06 10.36 8.91
CA LEU A 206 -8.01 11.47 8.74
C LEU A 206 -9.13 11.40 9.76
N SER A 207 -9.72 10.22 9.97
CA SER A 207 -10.77 10.01 10.97
C SER A 207 -10.29 10.33 12.38
N ALA A 208 -9.11 9.87 12.74
CA ALA A 208 -8.51 10.14 14.04
C ALA A 208 -8.25 11.65 14.25
N GLN A 209 -7.70 12.35 13.24
CA GLN A 209 -7.40 13.78 13.36
C GLN A 209 -8.66 14.66 13.43
N VAL A 210 -9.74 14.28 12.73
CA VAL A 210 -11.00 15.03 12.75
C VAL A 210 -11.79 14.78 14.04
N LEU A 211 -11.79 13.54 14.54
CA LEU A 211 -12.65 13.14 15.64
C LEU A 211 -11.99 13.26 17.02
N LEU A 212 -10.66 13.21 17.10
CA LEU A 212 -9.94 13.06 18.36
C LEU A 212 -9.07 14.30 18.69
N ASN A 213 -8.86 14.48 19.96
CA ASN A 213 -7.91 15.43 20.55
C ASN A 213 -7.52 14.93 21.96
N SER A 214 -6.71 15.68 22.70
CA SER A 214 -6.22 15.30 24.03
C SER A 214 -7.30 15.17 25.12
N ARG A 215 -8.53 15.64 24.88
CA ARG A 215 -9.67 15.54 25.82
C ARG A 215 -10.59 14.38 25.51
N ARG A 216 -10.46 13.76 24.30
CA ARG A 216 -11.32 12.68 23.86
C ARG A 216 -10.70 11.31 24.10
N ARG A 217 -11.55 10.33 24.30
CA ARG A 217 -11.17 8.94 24.52
C ARG A 217 -11.51 8.07 23.32
N ALA A 218 -10.48 7.40 22.78
CA ALA A 218 -10.63 6.38 21.74
C ALA A 218 -10.58 4.99 22.35
N ALA A 219 -11.39 4.06 21.83
CA ALA A 219 -11.27 2.65 22.09
C ALA A 219 -10.81 1.89 20.84
N ILE A 220 -9.96 0.87 21.02
CA ILE A 220 -9.51 -0.05 19.98
C ILE A 220 -9.53 -1.49 20.47
N GLU A 221 -9.59 -2.40 19.52
CA GLU A 221 -9.41 -3.84 19.75
C GLU A 221 -8.00 -4.18 20.26
N ASP A 222 -7.83 -5.26 21.01
CA ASP A 222 -6.53 -5.82 21.40
C ASP A 222 -6.57 -7.35 21.28
N PRO A 223 -5.77 -7.97 20.40
CA PRO A 223 -4.81 -7.33 19.47
C PRO A 223 -5.48 -6.51 18.36
N CYS A 224 -4.73 -5.58 17.77
CA CYS A 224 -5.22 -4.67 16.73
C CYS A 224 -4.17 -4.41 15.63
N TYR A 225 -4.57 -3.68 14.59
CA TYR A 225 -3.65 -3.20 13.55
C TYR A 225 -2.61 -2.23 14.15
N PRO A 226 -1.29 -2.55 14.11
CA PRO A 226 -0.27 -1.73 14.78
C PRO A 226 -0.20 -0.28 14.31
N ALA A 227 -0.42 -0.04 13.00
CA ALA A 227 -0.39 1.32 12.49
C ALA A 227 -1.57 2.18 12.98
N LEU A 228 -2.74 1.59 13.25
CA LEU A 228 -3.86 2.29 13.88
C LEU A 228 -3.48 2.76 15.29
N ARG A 229 -2.90 1.88 16.11
CA ARG A 229 -2.43 2.24 17.45
C ARG A 229 -1.44 3.41 17.41
N ASN A 230 -0.48 3.38 16.47
CA ASN A 230 0.46 4.48 16.27
C ASN A 230 -0.23 5.79 15.88
N ILE A 231 -1.24 5.75 14.99
CA ILE A 231 -2.05 6.91 14.61
C ILE A 231 -2.74 7.52 15.83
N LEU A 232 -3.38 6.69 16.65
CA LEU A 232 -4.11 7.16 17.85
C LEU A 232 -3.17 7.73 18.91
N THR A 233 -2.01 7.13 19.11
CA THR A 233 -0.96 7.68 19.98
C THR A 233 -0.52 9.07 19.51
N GLN A 234 -0.37 9.28 18.20
CA GLN A 234 -0.02 10.60 17.64
C GLN A 234 -1.13 11.64 17.80
N SER A 235 -2.38 11.22 17.84
CA SER A 235 -3.54 12.09 18.08
C SER A 235 -3.61 12.60 19.53
N ARG A 236 -2.75 12.08 20.43
CA ARG A 236 -2.68 12.43 21.85
C ARG A 236 -3.98 12.23 22.61
N CYS A 237 -4.91 11.45 22.09
CA CYS A 237 -6.13 11.08 22.77
C CYS A 237 -5.86 10.11 23.93
N GLN A 238 -6.82 9.97 24.83
CA GLN A 238 -6.80 8.88 25.80
C GLN A 238 -7.18 7.60 25.08
N LEU A 239 -6.32 6.58 25.16
CA LEU A 239 -6.52 5.31 24.44
C LEU A 239 -6.90 4.21 25.41
N THR A 240 -8.04 3.58 25.16
CA THR A 240 -8.51 2.37 25.85
C THR A 240 -8.39 1.19 24.91
N VAL A 241 -7.80 0.10 25.36
CA VAL A 241 -7.71 -1.15 24.59
C VAL A 241 -8.72 -2.16 25.13
N VAL A 242 -9.42 -2.86 24.24
CA VAL A 242 -10.48 -3.80 24.57
C VAL A 242 -10.09 -5.17 24.04
N PRO A 243 -9.85 -6.17 24.92
CA PRO A 243 -9.54 -7.53 24.50
C PRO A 243 -10.64 -8.11 23.62
N VAL A 244 -10.25 -8.72 22.49
CA VAL A 244 -11.20 -9.42 21.62
C VAL A 244 -11.30 -10.89 22.01
N ASP A 245 -12.47 -11.47 21.80
CA ASP A 245 -12.71 -12.91 21.92
C ASP A 245 -12.79 -13.58 20.53
N GLN A 246 -13.26 -14.82 20.50
CA GLN A 246 -13.42 -15.57 19.24
C GLN A 246 -14.40 -14.93 18.24
N ASP A 247 -15.30 -14.07 18.69
CA ASP A 247 -16.30 -13.37 17.91
C ASP A 247 -15.93 -11.87 17.67
N GLY A 248 -14.69 -11.48 17.96
CA GLY A 248 -14.19 -10.12 17.85
C GLY A 248 -14.45 -9.28 19.10
N LEU A 249 -14.63 -7.97 18.97
CA LEU A 249 -14.83 -7.05 20.09
C LEU A 249 -16.16 -7.30 20.81
N PRO A 250 -16.15 -7.61 22.13
CA PRO A 250 -17.37 -7.74 22.93
C PRO A 250 -17.90 -6.33 23.31
N PRO A 251 -19.14 -5.97 22.93
CA PRO A 251 -19.69 -4.65 23.23
C PRO A 251 -19.70 -4.33 24.72
N ASP A 252 -19.97 -5.32 25.59
CA ASP A 252 -20.07 -5.13 27.03
C ASP A 252 -18.73 -4.82 27.71
N ALA A 253 -17.60 -5.09 27.05
CA ALA A 253 -16.27 -4.75 27.53
C ALA A 253 -15.86 -3.29 27.28
N LEU A 254 -16.64 -2.54 26.51
CA LEU A 254 -16.39 -1.10 26.30
C LEU A 254 -16.65 -0.32 27.59
N SER A 255 -15.85 0.69 27.89
CA SER A 255 -16.14 1.66 28.94
C SER A 255 -17.24 2.63 28.49
N ASP A 256 -17.97 3.20 29.45
CA ASP A 256 -19.12 4.07 29.17
C ASP A 256 -18.74 5.49 28.72
N ASP A 257 -17.46 5.83 28.80
CA ASP A 257 -16.95 7.19 28.58
C ASP A 257 -16.07 7.32 27.32
N ILE A 258 -16.25 6.46 26.34
CA ILE A 258 -15.56 6.55 25.06
C ILE A 258 -16.25 7.54 24.13
N ASP A 259 -15.48 8.25 23.32
CA ASP A 259 -16.00 9.15 22.26
C ASP A 259 -15.97 8.49 20.88
N VAL A 260 -14.96 7.65 20.62
CA VAL A 260 -14.75 7.01 19.30
C VAL A 260 -14.24 5.59 19.47
N LEU A 261 -14.88 4.64 18.81
CA LEU A 261 -14.42 3.27 18.69
C LEU A 261 -13.86 3.02 17.29
N PHE A 262 -12.69 2.39 17.19
CA PHE A 262 -12.14 1.85 15.95
C PHE A 262 -12.22 0.33 16.00
N ALA A 263 -12.91 -0.28 15.03
CA ALA A 263 -13.16 -1.72 15.00
C ALA A 263 -13.03 -2.34 13.61
N THR A 264 -12.72 -3.63 13.56
CA THR A 264 -12.57 -4.43 12.32
C THR A 264 -13.56 -5.60 12.33
N PRO A 265 -14.89 -5.36 12.27
CA PRO A 265 -15.91 -6.37 12.58
C PRO A 265 -16.06 -7.48 11.53
N SER A 266 -15.63 -7.26 10.28
CA SER A 266 -15.76 -8.26 9.21
C SER A 266 -14.60 -9.27 9.22
N HIS A 267 -13.39 -8.77 9.46
CA HIS A 267 -12.16 -9.55 9.58
C HIS A 267 -11.29 -8.85 10.63
N GLN A 268 -11.44 -9.26 11.89
CA GLN A 268 -10.68 -8.68 13.00
C GLN A 268 -9.17 -8.82 12.74
N CYS A 269 -8.44 -7.74 12.90
CA CYS A 269 -6.99 -7.75 12.68
C CYS A 269 -6.23 -7.93 14.01
N PRO A 270 -5.46 -9.02 14.19
CA PRO A 270 -5.02 -10.01 13.22
C PRO A 270 -5.77 -11.36 13.29
N THR A 271 -6.71 -11.54 14.20
CA THR A 271 -7.32 -12.85 14.53
C THR A 271 -8.20 -13.39 13.40
N ALA A 272 -8.61 -12.52 12.47
CA ALA A 272 -9.57 -12.78 11.40
C ALA A 272 -10.97 -13.20 11.93
N ALA A 273 -11.27 -12.98 13.22
CA ALA A 273 -12.60 -13.20 13.77
C ALA A 273 -13.65 -12.36 13.04
N THR A 274 -14.84 -12.93 12.85
CA THR A 274 -15.97 -12.24 12.22
C THR A 274 -17.03 -11.98 13.27
N MET A 275 -17.34 -10.70 13.52
CA MET A 275 -18.36 -10.32 14.50
C MET A 275 -19.76 -10.78 14.05
N PRO A 276 -20.48 -11.58 14.85
CA PRO A 276 -21.84 -12.03 14.54
C PRO A 276 -22.84 -10.87 14.47
N LEU A 277 -23.94 -11.08 13.74
CA LEU A 277 -24.95 -10.04 13.50
C LEU A 277 -25.53 -9.47 14.80
N ASP A 278 -25.84 -10.33 15.78
CA ASP A 278 -26.43 -9.89 17.05
C ASP A 278 -25.46 -8.99 17.82
N ARG A 279 -24.16 -9.31 17.80
CA ARG A 279 -23.11 -8.48 18.42
C ARG A 279 -22.96 -7.14 17.67
N ARG A 280 -23.09 -7.12 16.33
CA ARG A 280 -23.11 -5.88 15.54
C ARG A 280 -24.28 -4.97 15.93
N LYS A 281 -25.48 -5.55 16.08
CA LYS A 281 -26.68 -4.80 16.53
C LYS A 281 -26.50 -4.28 17.97
N ALA A 282 -25.98 -5.09 18.87
CA ALA A 282 -25.68 -4.67 20.23
C ALA A 282 -24.68 -3.52 20.28
N LEU A 283 -23.65 -3.55 19.43
CA LEU A 283 -22.65 -2.48 19.34
C LEU A 283 -23.26 -1.17 18.83
N ILE A 284 -24.12 -1.20 17.80
CA ILE A 284 -24.85 -0.03 17.32
C ILE A 284 -25.77 0.56 18.40
N ALA A 285 -26.56 -0.30 19.06
CA ALA A 285 -27.45 0.13 20.16
C ALA A 285 -26.67 0.78 21.32
N ARG A 286 -25.49 0.24 21.64
CA ARG A 286 -24.62 0.82 22.65
C ARG A 286 -24.05 2.17 22.23
N ALA A 287 -23.64 2.30 20.96
CA ALA A 287 -23.19 3.58 20.40
C ALA A 287 -24.27 4.67 20.46
N GLU A 288 -25.52 4.29 20.25
CA GLU A 288 -26.66 5.20 20.40
C GLU A 288 -26.89 5.61 21.86
N ALA A 289 -26.89 4.63 22.75
CA ALA A 289 -27.16 4.85 24.20
C ALA A 289 -26.08 5.69 24.88
N GLN A 290 -24.82 5.56 24.47
CA GLN A 290 -23.67 6.22 25.09
C GLN A 290 -23.06 7.36 24.25
N ASP A 291 -23.67 7.69 23.11
CA ASP A 291 -23.31 8.82 22.25
C ASP A 291 -21.87 8.81 21.71
N PHE A 292 -21.35 7.65 21.29
CA PHE A 292 -20.04 7.55 20.66
C PHE A 292 -20.11 7.25 19.16
N ILE A 293 -19.02 7.55 18.43
CA ILE A 293 -18.86 7.30 16.99
C ILE A 293 -18.10 5.98 16.79
N ILE A 294 -18.45 5.22 15.75
CA ILE A 294 -17.72 4.02 15.33
C ILE A 294 -17.00 4.31 14.02
N VAL A 295 -15.71 4.00 13.94
CA VAL A 295 -14.93 3.92 12.71
C VAL A 295 -14.75 2.44 12.37
N GLU A 296 -15.50 1.98 11.35
CA GLU A 296 -15.48 0.61 10.86
C GLU A 296 -14.41 0.47 9.77
N ASP A 297 -13.31 -0.25 10.03
CA ASP A 297 -12.30 -0.57 9.02
C ASP A 297 -12.62 -1.93 8.37
N ASP A 298 -13.17 -1.88 7.15
CA ASP A 298 -13.64 -3.03 6.37
C ASP A 298 -12.67 -3.33 5.21
N TYR A 299 -11.42 -3.48 5.55
CA TYR A 299 -10.27 -3.51 4.64
C TYR A 299 -10.18 -4.74 3.70
N GLU A 300 -10.94 -5.81 3.94
CA GLU A 300 -10.83 -7.10 3.23
C GLU A 300 -12.19 -7.79 2.98
N PHE A 301 -13.30 -7.07 2.95
CA PHE A 301 -14.63 -7.65 2.84
C PHE A 301 -14.84 -8.50 1.57
N GLU A 302 -14.15 -8.17 0.49
CA GLU A 302 -14.20 -8.91 -0.78
C GLU A 302 -13.70 -10.37 -0.65
N MET A 303 -12.92 -10.63 0.38
CA MET A 303 -12.36 -11.97 0.65
C MET A 303 -13.26 -12.84 1.56
N SER A 304 -14.54 -12.51 1.66
CA SER A 304 -15.56 -13.33 2.31
C SER A 304 -16.05 -14.43 1.36
N PHE A 305 -15.27 -15.49 1.18
CA PHE A 305 -15.53 -16.57 0.22
C PHE A 305 -16.08 -17.86 0.83
N LEU A 306 -16.10 -17.98 2.15
CA LEU A 306 -16.65 -19.17 2.84
C LEU A 306 -18.15 -19.04 3.12
N LYS A 307 -18.60 -17.81 3.41
CA LYS A 307 -20.01 -17.47 3.65
C LYS A 307 -20.29 -16.09 3.05
N PRO A 308 -21.55 -15.78 2.73
CA PRO A 308 -21.92 -14.41 2.39
C PRO A 308 -21.46 -13.44 3.50
N PRO A 309 -20.93 -12.27 3.14
CA PRO A 309 -20.48 -11.29 4.12
C PRO A 309 -21.64 -10.84 5.01
N SER A 310 -21.39 -10.70 6.31
CA SER A 310 -22.35 -10.08 7.24
C SER A 310 -22.59 -8.62 6.85
N PRO A 311 -23.78 -8.06 7.10
CA PRO A 311 -24.01 -6.63 6.91
C PRO A 311 -22.97 -5.79 7.66
N SER A 312 -22.45 -4.73 7.03
CA SER A 312 -21.51 -3.80 7.69
C SER A 312 -22.18 -3.09 8.87
N LEU A 313 -21.41 -2.60 9.85
CA LEU A 313 -21.97 -1.75 10.90
C LEU A 313 -22.60 -0.50 10.30
N LYS A 314 -21.97 0.09 9.28
CA LYS A 314 -22.51 1.24 8.53
C LYS A 314 -23.88 0.96 7.93
N SER A 315 -24.11 -0.24 7.41
CA SER A 315 -25.43 -0.62 6.84
C SER A 315 -26.52 -0.82 7.90
N LEU A 316 -26.14 -1.06 9.15
CA LEU A 316 -27.03 -1.25 10.29
C LEU A 316 -27.26 0.03 11.08
N ASP A 317 -26.56 1.12 10.73
CA ASP A 317 -26.59 2.39 11.45
C ASP A 317 -27.68 3.31 10.91
N PRO A 318 -28.79 3.53 11.66
CA PRO A 318 -29.88 4.39 11.22
C PRO A 318 -29.63 5.89 11.48
N HIS A 319 -28.62 6.23 12.31
CA HIS A 319 -28.43 7.58 12.83
C HIS A 319 -27.14 8.26 12.37
N GLY A 320 -26.35 7.63 11.50
CA GLY A 320 -25.15 8.23 10.93
C GLY A 320 -23.93 8.24 11.88
N ARG A 321 -23.90 7.33 12.88
CA ARG A 321 -22.79 7.22 13.86
C ARG A 321 -21.61 6.41 13.35
N VAL A 322 -21.76 5.66 12.27
CA VAL A 322 -20.68 4.83 11.71
C VAL A 322 -20.02 5.56 10.55
N ILE A 323 -18.71 5.69 10.65
CA ILE A 323 -17.81 6.09 9.56
C ILE A 323 -17.19 4.81 9.00
N TYR A 324 -17.34 4.59 7.70
CA TYR A 324 -16.88 3.39 7.02
C TYR A 324 -15.59 3.65 6.26
N VAL A 325 -14.61 2.76 6.42
CA VAL A 325 -13.32 2.78 5.72
C VAL A 325 -13.26 1.61 4.76
N GLY A 326 -13.16 1.90 3.46
CA GLY A 326 -12.95 0.92 2.41
C GLY A 326 -11.54 1.02 1.80
N SER A 327 -11.05 -0.08 1.23
CA SER A 327 -9.69 -0.16 0.70
C SER A 327 -9.61 -0.98 -0.57
N PHE A 328 -8.89 -0.49 -1.58
CA PHE A 328 -8.51 -1.26 -2.76
C PHE A 328 -7.14 -1.96 -2.63
N SER A 329 -6.41 -1.71 -1.53
CA SER A 329 -5.04 -2.21 -1.37
C SER A 329 -4.94 -3.73 -1.23
N LYS A 330 -6.00 -4.39 -0.74
CA LYS A 330 -6.02 -5.84 -0.53
C LYS A 330 -6.64 -6.58 -1.72
N SER A 331 -7.57 -5.95 -2.38
CA SER A 331 -8.28 -6.51 -3.53
C SER A 331 -7.58 -6.23 -4.87
N LEU A 332 -6.76 -5.17 -4.96
CA LEU A 332 -5.89 -4.90 -6.12
C LEU A 332 -4.42 -5.18 -5.78
N PHE A 333 -3.71 -4.22 -5.21
CA PHE A 333 -2.33 -4.41 -4.73
C PHE A 333 -1.94 -3.30 -3.74
N PRO A 334 -1.06 -3.58 -2.77
CA PRO A 334 -0.75 -2.64 -1.68
C PRO A 334 -0.08 -1.35 -2.15
N GLY A 335 0.71 -1.39 -3.24
CA GLY A 335 1.37 -0.22 -3.82
C GLY A 335 0.44 0.78 -4.49
N LEU A 336 -0.83 0.43 -4.72
CA LEU A 336 -1.83 1.32 -5.31
C LEU A 336 -2.12 2.54 -4.43
N ARG A 337 -2.13 2.33 -3.12
CA ARG A 337 -2.42 3.37 -2.12
C ARG A 337 -3.73 4.11 -2.41
N LEU A 338 -4.82 3.40 -2.64
CA LEU A 338 -6.15 3.97 -2.85
C LEU A 338 -7.18 3.29 -1.93
N GLY A 339 -8.04 4.11 -1.34
CA GLY A 339 -9.16 3.71 -0.50
C GLY A 339 -10.20 4.82 -0.44
N TYR A 340 -11.16 4.68 0.45
CA TYR A 340 -12.21 5.68 0.61
C TYR A 340 -12.79 5.69 2.02
N LEU A 341 -13.31 6.86 2.42
CA LEU A 341 -14.12 7.08 3.61
C LEU A 341 -15.58 7.31 3.19
N VAL A 342 -16.50 6.78 3.98
CA VAL A 342 -17.94 7.07 3.87
C VAL A 342 -18.46 7.50 5.22
N GLY A 343 -19.11 8.66 5.27
CA GLY A 343 -19.63 9.21 6.51
C GLY A 343 -20.58 10.38 6.26
N PRO A 344 -21.18 10.96 7.30
CA PRO A 344 -22.02 12.13 7.15
C PRO A 344 -21.31 13.29 6.44
N ALA A 345 -22.00 14.02 5.58
CA ALA A 345 -21.43 15.11 4.78
C ALA A 345 -20.63 16.15 5.61
N PRO A 346 -21.04 16.56 6.83
CA PRO A 346 -20.23 17.44 7.67
C PRO A 346 -18.87 16.86 8.05
N PHE A 347 -18.80 15.56 8.38
CA PHE A 347 -17.54 14.88 8.68
C PHE A 347 -16.65 14.78 7.43
N ILE A 348 -17.22 14.40 6.30
CA ILE A 348 -16.50 14.28 5.03
C ILE A 348 -15.93 15.63 4.59
N LYS A 349 -16.67 16.73 4.81
CA LYS A 349 -16.19 18.10 4.54
C LYS A 349 -14.92 18.43 5.32
N GLU A 350 -14.89 18.17 6.61
CA GLU A 350 -13.71 18.41 7.46
C GLU A 350 -12.54 17.47 7.11
N ALA A 351 -12.84 16.19 6.86
CA ALA A 351 -11.81 15.23 6.43
C ALA A 351 -11.21 15.61 5.06
N ARG A 352 -12.01 16.15 4.14
CA ARG A 352 -11.57 16.67 2.83
C ARG A 352 -10.68 17.88 2.99
N ALA A 353 -11.06 18.83 3.82
CA ALA A 353 -10.26 20.03 4.10
C ALA A 353 -8.90 19.66 4.72
N LEU A 354 -8.89 18.73 5.68
CA LEU A 354 -7.65 18.23 6.27
C LEU A 354 -6.79 17.50 5.23
N ARG A 355 -7.38 16.62 4.42
CA ARG A 355 -6.67 15.93 3.34
C ARG A 355 -6.04 16.95 2.38
N ALA A 356 -6.78 17.98 1.99
CA ALA A 356 -6.29 19.03 1.09
C ALA A 356 -5.06 19.76 1.65
N THR A 357 -5.01 19.97 2.97
CA THR A 357 -3.87 20.59 3.65
C THR A 357 -2.60 19.72 3.57
N VAL A 358 -2.73 18.38 3.59
CA VAL A 358 -1.60 17.44 3.66
C VAL A 358 -1.12 17.01 2.26
N LEU A 359 -2.05 16.67 1.37
CA LEU A 359 -1.70 16.07 0.06
C LEU A 359 -2.60 16.54 -1.09
N ARG A 360 -3.48 17.51 -0.87
CA ARG A 360 -4.53 17.97 -1.79
C ARG A 360 -5.53 16.85 -2.10
N HIS A 361 -5.21 16.00 -3.07
CA HIS A 361 -6.01 14.83 -3.45
C HIS A 361 -5.10 13.66 -3.89
N PRO A 362 -5.58 12.42 -3.86
CA PRO A 362 -4.87 11.30 -4.47
C PRO A 362 -4.68 11.53 -5.98
N PRO A 363 -3.60 11.02 -6.60
CA PRO A 363 -3.30 11.26 -8.01
C PRO A 363 -4.48 10.94 -8.94
N GLY A 364 -4.91 11.91 -9.76
CA GLY A 364 -6.09 11.80 -10.61
C GLY A 364 -6.02 10.64 -11.60
N HIS A 365 -4.85 10.43 -12.24
CA HIS A 365 -4.66 9.32 -13.17
C HIS A 365 -4.79 7.93 -12.50
N ILE A 366 -4.45 7.79 -11.23
CA ILE A 366 -4.65 6.54 -10.46
C ILE A 366 -6.14 6.33 -10.19
N GLN A 367 -6.84 7.36 -9.73
CA GLN A 367 -8.29 7.30 -9.52
C GLN A 367 -9.00 6.90 -10.81
N ARG A 368 -8.67 7.53 -11.94
CA ARG A 368 -9.25 7.24 -13.26
C ARG A 368 -8.89 5.83 -13.75
N THR A 369 -7.67 5.38 -13.55
CA THR A 369 -7.26 3.99 -13.88
C THR A 369 -8.11 2.98 -13.13
N VAL A 370 -8.30 3.19 -11.83
CA VAL A 370 -9.14 2.31 -11.00
C VAL A 370 -10.59 2.37 -11.46
N SER A 371 -11.14 3.58 -11.74
CA SER A 371 -12.49 3.74 -12.28
C SER A 371 -12.69 2.90 -13.55
N HIS A 372 -11.77 2.96 -14.50
CA HIS A 372 -11.84 2.12 -15.71
C HIS A 372 -11.75 0.63 -15.41
N TYR A 373 -10.87 0.22 -14.48
CA TYR A 373 -10.70 -1.19 -14.11
C TYR A 373 -11.95 -1.77 -13.44
N LEU A 374 -12.63 -0.96 -12.63
CA LEU A 374 -13.89 -1.29 -11.98
C LEU A 374 -15.03 -1.35 -13.00
N SER A 375 -15.23 -0.28 -13.78
CA SER A 375 -16.39 -0.12 -14.68
C SER A 375 -16.37 -1.10 -15.87
N LEU A 376 -15.21 -1.58 -16.28
CA LEU A 376 -15.07 -2.60 -17.32
C LEU A 376 -15.22 -4.05 -16.80
N GLY A 377 -15.47 -4.23 -15.49
CA GLY A 377 -15.69 -5.55 -14.88
C GLY A 377 -14.42 -6.37 -14.63
N HIS A 378 -13.23 -5.80 -14.86
CA HIS A 378 -11.95 -6.48 -14.62
C HIS A 378 -11.73 -6.76 -13.13
N TYR A 379 -12.18 -5.84 -12.28
CA TYR A 379 -12.13 -5.99 -10.84
C TYR A 379 -12.95 -7.21 -10.36
N ASP A 380 -14.18 -7.34 -10.79
CA ASP A 380 -15.03 -8.47 -10.40
C ASP A 380 -14.47 -9.81 -10.87
N ALA A 381 -13.84 -9.84 -12.06
CA ALA A 381 -13.14 -11.00 -12.54
C ALA A 381 -11.92 -11.36 -11.69
N LEU A 382 -11.17 -10.35 -11.23
CA LEU A 382 -10.04 -10.52 -10.31
C LEU A 382 -10.51 -11.07 -8.96
N ILE A 383 -11.52 -10.47 -8.34
CA ILE A 383 -12.08 -10.93 -7.05
C ILE A 383 -12.53 -12.40 -7.13
N ARG A 384 -13.21 -12.81 -8.20
CA ARG A 384 -13.61 -14.22 -8.39
C ARG A 384 -12.41 -15.18 -8.51
N ARG A 385 -11.31 -14.74 -9.16
CA ARG A 385 -10.07 -15.55 -9.24
C ARG A 385 -9.40 -15.66 -7.87
N MET A 386 -9.27 -14.54 -7.17
CA MET A 386 -8.66 -14.49 -5.83
C MET A 386 -9.47 -15.33 -4.83
N SER A 387 -10.78 -15.19 -4.81
CA SER A 387 -11.65 -15.96 -3.89
C SER A 387 -11.48 -17.47 -4.06
N ARG A 388 -11.40 -17.98 -5.30
CA ARG A 388 -11.14 -19.40 -5.56
C ARG A 388 -9.75 -19.81 -5.08
N ALA A 389 -8.71 -19.08 -5.49
CA ALA A 389 -7.34 -19.41 -5.10
C ALA A 389 -7.14 -19.33 -3.58
N TYR A 390 -7.76 -18.36 -2.91
CA TYR A 390 -7.64 -18.22 -1.46
C TYR A 390 -8.43 -19.29 -0.70
N HIS A 391 -9.59 -19.71 -1.23
CA HIS A 391 -10.32 -20.85 -0.70
C HIS A 391 -9.45 -22.13 -0.71
N ASP A 392 -8.83 -22.45 -1.85
CA ASP A 392 -8.01 -23.65 -2.00
C ASP A 392 -6.75 -23.58 -1.11
N ARG A 393 -6.03 -22.45 -1.12
CA ARG A 393 -4.85 -22.22 -0.27
C ARG A 393 -5.17 -22.30 1.22
N ARG A 394 -6.31 -21.76 1.63
CA ARG A 394 -6.78 -21.85 3.00
C ARG A 394 -6.99 -23.31 3.43
N GLN A 395 -7.63 -24.09 2.59
CA GLN A 395 -7.86 -25.53 2.86
C GLN A 395 -6.53 -26.28 3.03
N VAL A 396 -5.56 -26.04 2.11
CA VAL A 396 -4.22 -26.64 2.21
C VAL A 396 -3.51 -26.19 3.49
N LEU A 397 -3.59 -24.89 3.85
CA LEU A 397 -2.97 -24.38 5.06
C LEU A 397 -3.60 -24.97 6.33
N GLN A 398 -4.92 -25.05 6.42
CA GLN A 398 -5.62 -25.65 7.57
C GLN A 398 -5.28 -27.13 7.74
N ASN A 399 -5.25 -27.89 6.66
CA ASN A 399 -4.87 -29.30 6.69
C ASN A 399 -3.40 -29.46 7.15
N ALA A 400 -2.50 -28.62 6.66
CA ALA A 400 -1.09 -28.66 7.09
C ALA A 400 -0.93 -28.29 8.57
N LEU A 401 -1.64 -27.24 9.04
CA LEU A 401 -1.60 -26.87 10.46
C LEU A 401 -2.09 -28.02 11.36
N GLN A 402 -3.17 -28.68 10.96
CA GLN A 402 -3.68 -29.86 11.69
C GLN A 402 -2.70 -31.04 11.64
N GLU A 403 -2.10 -31.34 10.49
CA GLU A 403 -1.12 -32.41 10.29
C GLU A 403 0.10 -32.23 11.21
N PHE A 404 0.59 -31.01 11.36
CA PHE A 404 1.77 -30.69 12.16
C PHE A 404 1.45 -30.22 13.59
N GLY A 405 0.20 -30.33 14.05
CA GLY A 405 -0.21 -30.05 15.43
C GLY A 405 -0.16 -28.58 15.82
N LEU A 406 -0.28 -27.65 14.88
CA LEU A 406 -0.29 -26.20 15.15
C LEU A 406 -1.72 -25.72 15.41
N THR A 407 -1.91 -24.96 16.50
CA THR A 407 -3.22 -24.53 16.97
C THR A 407 -3.65 -23.23 16.29
N VAL A 408 -4.81 -23.27 15.61
CA VAL A 408 -5.48 -22.06 15.11
C VAL A 408 -6.14 -21.33 16.29
N ALA A 409 -5.76 -20.08 16.52
CA ALA A 409 -6.22 -19.28 17.66
C ALA A 409 -7.39 -18.32 17.30
N GLY A 410 -7.66 -18.08 16.01
CA GLY A 410 -8.74 -17.22 15.54
C GLY A 410 -9.86 -18.02 14.86
N GLN A 411 -11.12 -17.66 15.13
CA GLN A 411 -12.26 -18.22 14.41
C GLN A 411 -12.60 -17.36 13.19
N ASN A 412 -11.97 -17.65 12.05
CA ASN A 412 -12.31 -17.02 10.79
C ASN A 412 -13.43 -17.83 10.11
N THR A 413 -14.66 -17.36 10.19
CA THR A 413 -15.84 -18.02 9.63
C THR A 413 -16.21 -17.55 8.23
N SER A 414 -15.69 -16.41 7.75
CA SER A 414 -16.09 -15.79 6.48
C SER A 414 -15.05 -15.92 5.36
N GLY A 415 -13.75 -16.09 5.66
CA GLY A 415 -12.70 -16.17 4.64
C GLY A 415 -11.41 -15.44 5.07
N GLY A 416 -11.07 -14.35 4.38
CA GLY A 416 -9.86 -13.57 4.59
C GLY A 416 -8.65 -14.14 3.87
N SER A 417 -7.47 -13.62 4.15
CA SER A 417 -6.21 -14.00 3.49
C SER A 417 -5.11 -14.48 4.46
N SER A 418 -5.44 -14.67 5.74
CA SER A 418 -4.51 -15.14 6.77
C SER A 418 -5.19 -15.99 7.84
N ILE A 419 -4.38 -16.72 8.59
CA ILE A 419 -4.78 -17.49 9.78
C ILE A 419 -3.92 -17.02 10.96
N TRP A 420 -4.56 -16.83 12.13
CA TRP A 420 -3.92 -16.55 13.40
C TRP A 420 -3.61 -17.85 14.11
N VAL A 421 -2.35 -18.07 14.47
CA VAL A 421 -1.86 -19.33 15.03
C VAL A 421 -1.25 -19.06 16.40
N ARG A 422 -1.51 -19.96 17.34
CA ARG A 422 -0.84 -20.01 18.63
C ARG A 422 0.18 -21.14 18.62
N THR A 423 1.40 -20.84 18.97
CA THR A 423 2.49 -21.80 19.18
C THR A 423 2.49 -22.29 20.64
N PRO A 424 3.27 -23.29 21.03
CA PRO A 424 3.43 -23.69 22.40
C PRO A 424 3.81 -22.53 23.32
N ASP A 425 3.38 -22.61 24.58
CA ASP A 425 3.68 -21.59 25.59
C ASP A 425 5.20 -21.39 25.76
N GLY A 426 5.61 -20.13 25.90
CA GLY A 426 7.02 -19.76 26.02
C GLY A 426 7.78 -19.61 24.68
N THR A 427 7.12 -19.83 23.54
CA THR A 427 7.74 -19.60 22.23
C THR A 427 7.93 -18.10 21.96
N ASP A 428 9.14 -17.69 21.58
CA ASP A 428 9.39 -16.37 21.00
C ASP A 428 9.23 -16.44 19.46
N THR A 429 8.07 -16.04 18.97
CA THR A 429 7.77 -16.03 17.53
C THR A 429 8.58 -14.99 16.76
N THR A 430 9.16 -13.97 17.42
CA THR A 430 10.07 -13.00 16.78
C THR A 430 11.41 -13.67 16.49
N ALA A 431 11.97 -14.37 17.47
CA ALA A 431 13.18 -15.15 17.28
C ALA A 431 12.97 -16.29 16.26
N LEU A 432 11.81 -16.95 16.32
CA LEU A 432 11.41 -17.96 15.34
C LEU A 432 11.38 -17.39 13.90
N ALA A 433 10.75 -16.23 13.70
CA ALA A 433 10.66 -15.59 12.40
C ALA A 433 12.05 -15.28 11.80
N LEU A 434 12.97 -14.79 12.63
CA LEU A 434 14.35 -14.51 12.20
C LEU A 434 15.08 -15.80 11.80
N SER A 435 14.98 -16.87 12.59
CA SER A 435 15.62 -18.16 12.31
C SER A 435 15.10 -18.82 11.03
N LEU A 436 13.81 -18.68 10.75
CA LEU A 436 13.15 -19.24 9.58
C LEU A 436 13.56 -18.56 8.27
N ARG A 437 14.04 -17.31 8.29
CA ARG A 437 14.52 -16.59 7.09
C ARG A 437 15.67 -17.37 6.40
N ALA A 438 16.58 -17.99 7.17
CA ALA A 438 17.65 -18.80 6.62
C ALA A 438 17.16 -20.06 5.86
N HIS A 439 15.92 -20.49 6.13
CA HIS A 439 15.30 -21.63 5.47
C HIS A 439 14.29 -21.20 4.37
N GLY A 440 14.30 -19.91 4.00
CA GLY A 440 13.43 -19.36 2.98
C GLY A 440 11.96 -19.21 3.40
N VAL A 441 11.68 -19.20 4.71
CA VAL A 441 10.32 -19.02 5.25
C VAL A 441 10.19 -17.63 5.86
N LEU A 442 9.10 -16.92 5.50
CA LEU A 442 8.70 -15.67 6.14
C LEU A 442 7.38 -15.89 6.88
N ILE A 443 7.33 -15.49 8.14
CA ILE A 443 6.13 -15.43 8.98
C ILE A 443 6.04 -14.05 9.62
N GLU A 444 4.86 -13.68 10.14
CA GLU A 444 4.67 -12.43 10.86
C GLU A 444 4.46 -12.71 12.36
N PRO A 445 5.41 -12.31 13.23
CA PRO A 445 5.27 -12.45 14.69
C PRO A 445 4.05 -11.71 15.22
N GLY A 446 3.44 -12.24 16.29
CA GLY A 446 2.22 -11.70 16.87
C GLY A 446 2.42 -10.51 17.81
N ALA A 447 3.56 -10.43 18.47
CA ALA A 447 3.83 -9.40 19.47
C ALA A 447 3.51 -7.97 19.05
N PRO A 448 3.81 -7.50 17.80
CA PRO A 448 3.48 -6.14 17.38
C PRO A 448 1.98 -5.78 17.38
N PHE A 449 1.09 -6.79 17.33
CA PHE A 449 -0.35 -6.54 17.30
C PHE A 449 -0.94 -6.20 18.67
N PHE A 450 -0.28 -6.60 19.76
CA PHE A 450 -0.75 -6.35 21.12
C PHE A 450 -0.32 -4.97 21.63
N ALA A 451 -1.17 -4.38 22.47
CA ALA A 451 -0.92 -3.06 23.05
C ALA A 451 -0.09 -3.11 24.35
N ALA A 452 0.03 -4.28 24.97
CA ALA A 452 0.77 -4.47 26.22
C ALA A 452 2.26 -4.13 26.06
N GLU A 453 2.89 -3.59 27.11
CA GLU A 453 4.35 -3.35 27.15
C GLU A 453 5.14 -4.65 27.03
N THR A 454 4.64 -5.72 27.65
CA THR A 454 5.15 -7.09 27.51
C THR A 454 4.10 -7.95 26.80
N PRO A 455 4.07 -7.91 25.44
CA PRO A 455 3.05 -8.61 24.69
C PRO A 455 3.26 -10.13 24.73
N PRO A 456 2.20 -10.93 24.54
CA PRO A 456 2.32 -12.35 24.31
C PRO A 456 3.23 -12.65 23.13
N THR A 457 4.16 -13.58 23.28
CA THR A 457 5.18 -13.90 22.26
C THR A 457 4.84 -15.16 21.46
N GLU A 458 3.85 -15.95 21.90
CA GLU A 458 3.48 -17.25 21.34
C GLU A 458 2.51 -17.19 20.14
N TYR A 459 2.17 -16.00 19.63
CA TYR A 459 1.29 -15.86 18.48
C TYR A 459 2.03 -15.49 17.22
N LEU A 460 1.50 -15.93 16.07
CA LEU A 460 1.96 -15.54 14.75
C LEU A 460 0.82 -15.50 13.73
N ARG A 461 0.98 -14.71 12.68
CA ARG A 461 0.07 -14.68 11.54
C ARG A 461 0.70 -15.37 10.33
N LEU A 462 -0.05 -16.30 9.74
CA LEU A 462 0.29 -16.96 8.49
C LEU A 462 -0.67 -16.50 7.40
N ALA A 463 -0.17 -15.72 6.46
CA ALA A 463 -0.95 -15.30 5.30
C ALA A 463 -0.69 -16.22 4.10
N TYR A 464 -1.72 -16.41 3.28
CA TYR A 464 -1.69 -17.28 2.10
C TYR A 464 -2.00 -16.54 0.79
N SER A 465 -2.05 -15.20 0.83
CA SER A 465 -2.37 -14.37 -0.34
C SER A 465 -1.35 -14.49 -1.48
N SER A 466 -0.06 -14.65 -1.16
CA SER A 466 1.05 -14.61 -2.12
C SER A 466 1.83 -15.90 -2.27
N ILE A 467 1.53 -16.93 -1.48
CA ILE A 467 2.20 -18.23 -1.55
C ILE A 467 1.41 -19.23 -2.42
N PRO A 468 2.04 -19.91 -3.39
CA PRO A 468 1.39 -20.98 -4.14
C PRO A 468 0.97 -22.16 -3.23
N ASP A 469 -0.21 -22.74 -3.50
CA ASP A 469 -0.80 -23.87 -2.76
C ASP A 469 0.17 -25.05 -2.58
N GLY A 470 0.87 -25.46 -3.64
CA GLY A 470 1.85 -26.55 -3.61
C GLY A 470 3.08 -26.31 -2.72
N ARG A 471 3.26 -25.10 -2.18
CA ARG A 471 4.37 -24.77 -1.26
C ARG A 471 3.92 -24.65 0.19
N ILE A 472 2.63 -24.54 0.46
CA ILE A 472 2.11 -24.22 1.80
C ILE A 472 2.47 -25.34 2.80
N ARG A 473 2.23 -26.59 2.45
CA ARG A 473 2.48 -27.74 3.34
C ARG A 473 3.95 -27.83 3.75
N ASP A 474 4.88 -27.73 2.80
CA ASP A 474 6.33 -27.80 3.07
C ASP A 474 6.77 -26.62 3.95
N GLY A 475 6.24 -25.42 3.71
CA GLY A 475 6.53 -24.25 4.55
C GLY A 475 6.06 -24.44 5.99
N VAL A 476 4.86 -25.00 6.21
CA VAL A 476 4.34 -25.32 7.56
C VAL A 476 5.19 -26.40 8.23
N ALA A 477 5.64 -27.42 7.49
CA ALA A 477 6.53 -28.45 8.01
C ALA A 477 7.85 -27.85 8.55
N LEU A 478 8.42 -26.86 7.84
CA LEU A 478 9.63 -26.14 8.30
C LEU A 478 9.37 -25.33 9.57
N ILE A 479 8.19 -24.69 9.67
CA ILE A 479 7.78 -23.97 10.90
C ILE A 479 7.68 -24.95 12.07
N ALA A 480 6.99 -26.07 11.89
CA ALA A 480 6.84 -27.09 12.94
C ALA A 480 8.19 -27.69 13.39
N ALA A 481 9.09 -27.99 12.42
CA ALA A 481 10.43 -28.48 12.71
C ALA A 481 11.30 -27.44 13.46
N ALA A 482 11.11 -26.15 13.21
CA ALA A 482 11.80 -25.09 13.93
C ALA A 482 11.28 -24.93 15.35
N LEU A 483 9.97 -25.05 15.57
CA LEU A 483 9.34 -25.04 16.88
C LEU A 483 9.82 -26.23 17.75
N ALA A 484 9.89 -27.43 17.18
CA ALA A 484 10.37 -28.62 17.89
C ALA A 484 11.86 -28.52 18.34
N ARG A 485 12.64 -27.60 17.76
CA ARG A 485 14.04 -27.34 18.16
C ARG A 485 14.18 -26.28 19.25
N GLN A 486 13.12 -25.51 19.52
CA GLN A 486 13.11 -24.46 20.57
C GLN A 486 12.54 -24.98 21.89
N GLY A 487 11.72 -26.04 21.87
CA GLY A 487 11.20 -26.74 23.05
C GLY A 487 12.11 -27.92 23.42
#